data_f621335610e46b6cec20abfac56db4b8
#
_entry.id   f621335610e46b6cec20abfac56db4b8
#
_cell.length_a   1.000
_cell.length_b   1.000
_cell.length_c   1.000
_cell.angle_alpha   90.00
_cell.angle_beta   90.00
_cell.angle_gamma   90.00
#
_symmetry.space_group_name_H-M   'P 1'
#
loop_
_entity.id
_entity.type
_entity.pdbx_description
1 polymer ?
#
loop_
_entity_poly.entity_id
_entity_poly.type
_entity_poly.pdbx_seq_one_letter_code
_entity_poly.pdbx_strand_id
1 'polypeptide(L)'
;METSTDFLNQFEIVKINRRALLPWWMKFFCWFFMIFGVAAIGCLLLGLFGIPENLALYGFESNQQFSLTGIIILVVAIFKGITAFSLWFEKDYAIILGTIDAITGIILCVVFMTVLPLAIANFHATIRLELILLIPYIIKLQKIQPEWHQQS
;
A
#
# COMPACT_ATOMS: atom_id res chain seq x y z
N MET A 1 -45.32 27.37 2.25
CA MET A 1 -44.80 26.29 3.14
C MET A 1 -43.88 25.32 2.40
N GLU A 2 -43.41 25.70 1.19
CA GLU A 2 -42.51 24.86 0.32
C GLU A 2 -41.01 25.22 0.43
N THR A 3 -40.66 26.26 1.15
CA THR A 3 -39.27 26.72 1.20
C THR A 3 -38.36 25.97 2.20
N SER A 4 -38.93 25.25 3.16
CA SER A 4 -38.14 24.56 4.19
C SER A 4 -37.62 23.19 3.74
N THR A 5 -38.36 22.52 2.86
CA THR A 5 -37.96 21.21 2.32
C THR A 5 -36.89 21.31 1.23
N ASP A 6 -36.89 22.40 0.44
CA ASP A 6 -35.85 22.66 -0.56
C ASP A 6 -34.52 22.99 0.07
N PHE A 7 -34.51 23.72 1.20
CA PHE A 7 -33.30 24.00 1.97
C PHE A 7 -32.70 22.73 2.58
N LEU A 8 -33.53 21.81 3.06
CA LEU A 8 -33.05 20.53 3.64
C LEU A 8 -32.49 19.60 2.56
N ASN A 9 -33.06 19.59 1.38
CA ASN A 9 -32.55 18.81 0.23
C ASN A 9 -31.26 19.38 -0.34
N GLN A 10 -31.00 20.67 -0.17
CA GLN A 10 -29.76 21.32 -0.59
C GLN A 10 -28.61 21.06 0.40
N PHE A 11 -28.90 20.63 1.62
CA PHE A 11 -27.97 20.17 2.64
C PHE A 11 -27.86 18.65 2.71
N GLU A 12 -28.52 17.91 1.88
CA GLU A 12 -28.12 16.55 1.61
C GLU A 12 -26.76 16.61 0.90
N ILE A 13 -25.71 16.80 1.72
CA ILE A 13 -24.34 16.61 1.32
C ILE A 13 -24.34 15.24 0.66
N VAL A 14 -24.25 15.22 -0.66
CA VAL A 14 -24.07 13.99 -1.42
C VAL A 14 -22.78 13.40 -0.86
N LYS A 15 -22.92 12.48 0.09
CA LYS A 15 -21.81 11.76 0.69
C LYS A 15 -21.20 10.91 -0.40
N ILE A 16 -20.41 11.57 -1.24
CA ILE A 16 -19.68 10.90 -2.32
C ILE A 16 -18.83 9.86 -1.63
N ASN A 17 -19.07 8.62 -1.94
CA ASN A 17 -18.32 7.51 -1.43
C ASN A 17 -16.84 7.70 -1.85
N ARG A 18 -15.94 8.03 -0.91
CA ARG A 18 -14.51 8.30 -1.17
C ARG A 18 -13.86 7.18 -1.99
N ARG A 19 -14.36 5.97 -1.83
CA ARG A 19 -13.95 4.80 -2.62
C ARG A 19 -14.27 4.97 -4.12
N ALA A 20 -15.23 5.82 -4.49
CA ALA A 20 -15.54 6.12 -5.88
C ALA A 20 -14.42 6.92 -6.57
N LEU A 21 -13.65 7.71 -5.81
CA LEU A 21 -12.50 8.46 -6.30
C LEU A 21 -11.32 7.55 -6.71
N LEU A 22 -11.26 6.33 -6.15
CA LEU A 22 -10.23 5.38 -6.50
C LEU A 22 -10.55 4.68 -7.83
N PRO A 23 -9.65 4.70 -8.82
CA PRO A 23 -9.80 3.92 -10.03
C PRO A 23 -9.87 2.42 -9.71
N TRP A 24 -10.49 1.64 -10.60
CA TRP A 24 -10.74 0.22 -10.37
C TRP A 24 -9.44 -0.58 -10.12
N TRP A 25 -8.35 -0.24 -10.80
CA TRP A 25 -7.06 -0.91 -10.60
C TRP A 25 -6.48 -0.68 -9.20
N MET A 26 -6.66 0.52 -8.60
CA MET A 26 -6.26 0.77 -7.21
C MET A 26 -7.12 -0.03 -6.24
N LYS A 27 -8.42 -0.20 -6.51
CA LYS A 27 -9.31 -1.05 -5.71
C LYS A 27 -8.87 -2.50 -5.73
N PHE A 28 -8.46 -3.00 -6.90
CA PHE A 28 -7.90 -4.34 -7.05
C PHE A 28 -6.62 -4.50 -6.22
N PHE A 29 -5.69 -3.54 -6.30
CA PHE A 29 -4.46 -3.55 -5.50
C PHE A 29 -4.73 -3.45 -4.00
N CYS A 30 -5.71 -2.65 -3.54
CA CYS A 30 -6.10 -2.61 -2.14
C CYS A 30 -6.53 -4.01 -1.65
N TRP A 31 -7.36 -4.71 -2.41
CA TRP A 31 -7.76 -6.09 -2.08
C TRP A 31 -6.56 -7.04 -2.02
N PHE A 32 -5.72 -6.99 -3.03
CA PHE A 32 -4.52 -7.81 -3.11
C PHE A 32 -3.59 -7.59 -1.91
N PHE A 33 -3.29 -6.33 -1.58
CA PHE A 33 -2.41 -5.99 -0.45
C PHE A 33 -3.06 -6.25 0.93
N MET A 34 -4.38 -6.18 1.06
CA MET A 34 -5.06 -6.61 2.28
C MET A 34 -4.84 -8.11 2.53
N ILE A 35 -5.06 -8.94 1.52
CA ILE A 35 -4.83 -10.39 1.60
C ILE A 35 -3.36 -10.66 1.91
N PHE A 36 -2.46 -9.96 1.22
CA PHE A 36 -1.01 -10.10 1.42
C PHE A 36 -0.58 -9.68 2.83
N GLY A 37 -1.15 -8.62 3.38
CA GLY A 37 -0.91 -8.19 4.76
C GLY A 37 -1.37 -9.22 5.79
N VAL A 38 -2.54 -9.82 5.58
CA VAL A 38 -3.04 -10.92 6.44
C VAL A 38 -2.13 -12.15 6.34
N ALA A 39 -1.69 -12.51 5.14
CA ALA A 39 -0.74 -13.59 4.92
C ALA A 39 0.60 -13.32 5.63
N ALA A 40 1.11 -12.08 5.62
CA ALA A 40 2.34 -11.71 6.32
C ALA A 40 2.20 -11.88 7.85
N ILE A 41 1.04 -11.52 8.42
CA ILE A 41 0.75 -11.78 9.84
C ILE A 41 0.70 -13.29 10.10
N GLY A 42 0.06 -14.05 9.22
CA GLY A 42 0.03 -15.52 9.29
C GLY A 42 1.44 -16.12 9.29
N CYS A 43 2.30 -15.70 8.35
CA CYS A 43 3.70 -16.12 8.29
C CYS A 43 4.47 -15.77 9.59
N LEU A 44 4.22 -14.56 10.15
CA LEU A 44 4.83 -14.18 11.42
C LEU A 44 4.44 -15.14 12.55
N LEU A 45 3.16 -15.49 12.64
CA LEU A 45 2.66 -16.44 13.65
C LEU A 45 3.26 -17.83 13.44
N LEU A 46 3.29 -18.33 12.21
CA LEU A 46 3.89 -19.64 11.88
C LEU A 46 5.37 -19.68 12.25
N GLY A 47 6.10 -18.56 12.02
CA GLY A 47 7.48 -18.45 12.44
C GLY A 47 7.67 -18.54 13.95
N LEU A 48 6.75 -18.00 14.75
CA LEU A 48 6.78 -18.16 16.21
C LEU A 48 6.60 -19.62 16.65
N PHE A 49 5.90 -20.42 15.85
CA PHE A 49 5.77 -21.89 16.06
C PHE A 49 6.95 -22.68 15.47
N GLY A 50 7.97 -22.03 14.94
CA GLY A 50 9.17 -22.66 14.41
C GLY A 50 8.99 -23.29 13.01
N ILE A 51 7.94 -22.94 12.29
CA ILE A 51 7.72 -23.38 10.91
C ILE A 51 8.47 -22.41 9.97
N PRO A 52 9.52 -22.85 9.26
CA PRO A 52 10.27 -22.00 8.36
C PRO A 52 9.45 -21.69 7.09
N GLU A 53 9.30 -20.44 6.75
CA GLU A 53 8.65 -19.98 5.53
C GLU A 53 9.62 -19.14 4.68
N ASN A 54 9.57 -19.34 3.37
CA ASN A 54 10.35 -18.54 2.43
C ASN A 54 9.66 -17.22 2.17
N LEU A 55 10.28 -16.12 2.60
CA LEU A 55 9.76 -14.77 2.40
C LEU A 55 10.48 -14.10 1.24
N ALA A 56 9.69 -13.53 0.31
CA ALA A 56 10.21 -12.75 -0.80
C ALA A 56 9.35 -11.49 -1.03
N LEU A 57 9.98 -10.31 -0.98
CA LEU A 57 9.34 -9.03 -1.27
C LEU A 57 10.37 -8.03 -1.77
N TYR A 58 10.04 -7.28 -2.82
CA TYR A 58 10.92 -6.28 -3.43
C TYR A 58 12.33 -6.81 -3.80
N GLY A 59 12.47 -8.16 -3.97
CA GLY A 59 13.74 -8.85 -4.25
C GLY A 59 14.60 -9.15 -3.04
N PHE A 60 14.08 -8.91 -1.85
CA PHE A 60 14.55 -9.58 -0.67
C PHE A 60 14.02 -11.00 -0.68
N GLU A 61 14.90 -11.94 -0.42
CA GLU A 61 14.55 -13.32 -0.17
C GLU A 61 15.15 -13.74 1.17
N SER A 62 14.37 -14.37 2.00
CA SER A 62 14.82 -14.88 3.28
C SER A 62 14.19 -16.23 3.57
N ASN A 63 15.04 -17.21 3.83
CA ASN A 63 14.63 -18.55 4.29
C ASN A 63 14.46 -18.60 5.81
N GLN A 64 14.72 -17.47 6.50
CA GLN A 64 14.58 -17.33 7.93
C GLN A 64 13.79 -16.07 8.25
N GLN A 65 12.60 -16.23 8.80
CA GLN A 65 11.69 -15.12 9.10
C GLN A 65 12.26 -14.13 10.11
N PHE A 66 13.02 -14.63 11.08
CA PHE A 66 13.66 -13.83 12.14
C PHE A 66 15.06 -13.33 11.75
N SER A 67 15.47 -13.49 10.49
CA SER A 67 16.64 -12.77 9.98
C SER A 67 16.30 -11.28 9.84
N LEU A 68 17.33 -10.42 9.84
CA LEU A 68 17.12 -8.98 9.62
C LEU A 68 16.31 -8.71 8.33
N THR A 69 16.63 -9.43 7.26
CA THR A 69 15.92 -9.35 5.98
C THR A 69 14.47 -9.81 6.10
N GLY A 70 14.21 -10.93 6.76
CA GLY A 70 12.86 -11.45 6.97
C GLY A 70 11.98 -10.49 7.77
N ILE A 71 12.51 -9.90 8.83
CA ILE A 71 11.79 -8.91 9.64
C ILE A 71 11.45 -7.66 8.81
N ILE A 72 12.39 -7.15 8.00
CA ILE A 72 12.12 -6.01 7.10
C ILE A 72 10.99 -6.34 6.11
N ILE A 73 11.03 -7.52 5.49
CA ILE A 73 9.97 -7.98 4.57
C ILE A 73 8.61 -7.99 5.28
N LEU A 74 8.54 -8.59 6.46
CA LEU A 74 7.30 -8.69 7.23
C LEU A 74 6.75 -7.31 7.62
N VAL A 75 7.60 -6.42 8.11
CA VAL A 75 7.20 -5.05 8.48
C VAL A 75 6.64 -4.30 7.27
N VAL A 76 7.32 -4.36 6.13
CA VAL A 76 6.86 -3.69 4.89
C VAL A 76 5.55 -4.31 4.39
N ALA A 77 5.40 -5.63 4.43
CA ALA A 77 4.19 -6.32 4.00
C ALA A 77 2.98 -5.97 4.88
N ILE A 78 3.18 -5.95 6.20
CA ILE A 78 2.13 -5.55 7.17
C ILE A 78 1.77 -4.07 6.95
N PHE A 79 2.75 -3.18 6.77
CA PHE A 79 2.50 -1.76 6.51
C PHE A 79 1.68 -1.56 5.22
N LYS A 80 1.98 -2.29 4.15
CA LYS A 80 1.16 -2.30 2.93
C LYS A 80 -0.27 -2.76 3.17
N GLY A 81 -0.44 -3.80 3.97
CA GLY A 81 -1.76 -4.28 4.37
C GLY A 81 -2.57 -3.22 5.12
N ILE A 82 -1.96 -2.52 6.08
CA ILE A 82 -2.58 -1.43 6.84
C ILE A 82 -2.95 -0.27 5.91
N THR A 83 -2.06 0.10 5.00
CA THR A 83 -2.31 1.16 4.01
C THR A 83 -3.50 0.81 3.11
N ALA A 84 -3.52 -0.40 2.57
CA ALA A 84 -4.61 -0.89 1.74
C ALA A 84 -5.95 -0.94 2.50
N PHE A 85 -5.92 -1.39 3.76
CA PHE A 85 -7.07 -1.38 4.65
C PHE A 85 -7.60 0.03 4.88
N SER A 86 -6.72 0.99 5.19
CA SER A 86 -7.13 2.38 5.45
C SER A 86 -7.76 3.06 4.22
N LEU A 87 -7.24 2.78 3.01
CA LEU A 87 -7.80 3.25 1.75
C LEU A 87 -9.18 2.61 1.47
N TRP A 88 -9.32 1.30 1.73
CA TRP A 88 -10.57 0.59 1.52
C TRP A 88 -11.67 1.03 2.45
N PHE A 89 -11.34 1.29 3.72
CA PHE A 89 -12.28 1.76 4.75
C PHE A 89 -12.38 3.29 4.84
N GLU A 90 -11.91 4.01 3.81
CA GLU A 90 -12.11 5.46 3.64
C GLU A 90 -11.64 6.30 4.83
N LYS A 91 -10.52 5.89 5.48
CA LYS A 91 -9.97 6.62 6.61
C LYS A 91 -9.38 7.97 6.18
N ASP A 92 -9.49 9.00 7.03
CA ASP A 92 -9.01 10.35 6.72
C ASP A 92 -7.51 10.40 6.44
N TYR A 93 -6.73 9.60 7.17
CA TYR A 93 -5.28 9.49 7.01
C TYR A 93 -4.83 8.54 5.88
N ALA A 94 -5.77 7.90 5.17
CA ALA A 94 -5.47 6.86 4.18
C ALA A 94 -4.56 7.36 3.04
N ILE A 95 -4.79 8.58 2.55
CA ILE A 95 -3.97 9.17 1.47
C ILE A 95 -2.54 9.42 1.95
N ILE A 96 -2.36 9.88 3.20
CA ILE A 96 -1.03 10.10 3.78
C ILE A 96 -0.29 8.79 3.90
N LEU A 97 -0.92 7.74 4.45
CA LEU A 97 -0.32 6.41 4.55
C LEU A 97 0.03 5.84 3.17
N GLY A 98 -0.88 5.99 2.20
CA GLY A 98 -0.64 5.54 0.82
C GLY A 98 0.53 6.25 0.16
N THR A 99 0.71 7.54 0.43
CA THR A 99 1.84 8.32 -0.07
C THR A 99 3.16 7.87 0.58
N ILE A 100 3.16 7.65 1.89
CA ILE A 100 4.34 7.15 2.63
C ILE A 100 4.72 5.74 2.12
N ASP A 101 3.73 4.86 1.95
CA ASP A 101 3.96 3.51 1.40
C ASP A 101 4.57 3.55 -0.01
N ALA A 102 4.02 4.41 -0.88
CA ALA A 102 4.54 4.57 -2.24
C ALA A 102 5.98 5.10 -2.26
N ILE A 103 6.29 6.12 -1.46
CA ILE A 103 7.65 6.67 -1.34
C ILE A 103 8.61 5.61 -0.80
N THR A 104 8.24 4.91 0.26
CA THR A 104 9.03 3.82 0.83
C THR A 104 9.29 2.74 -0.21
N GLY A 105 8.27 2.33 -0.97
CA GLY A 105 8.40 1.35 -2.05
C GLY A 105 9.36 1.82 -3.15
N ILE A 106 9.28 3.09 -3.58
CA ILE A 106 10.18 3.67 -4.58
C ILE A 106 11.62 3.67 -4.06
N ILE A 107 11.85 4.11 -2.83
CA ILE A 107 13.20 4.13 -2.22
C ILE A 107 13.78 2.71 -2.16
N LEU A 108 13.00 1.74 -1.69
CA LEU A 108 13.43 0.35 -1.65
C LEU A 108 13.78 -0.16 -3.05
N CYS A 109 12.91 0.05 -4.05
CA CYS A 109 13.20 -0.36 -5.43
C CYS A 109 14.48 0.27 -5.97
N VAL A 110 14.69 1.58 -5.76
CA VAL A 110 15.91 2.29 -6.22
C VAL A 110 17.15 1.76 -5.53
N VAL A 111 17.12 1.59 -4.21
CA VAL A 111 18.25 1.04 -3.43
C VAL A 111 18.62 -0.35 -3.95
N PHE A 112 17.61 -1.22 -4.19
CA PHE A 112 17.88 -2.57 -4.72
C PHE A 112 18.36 -2.58 -6.16
N MET A 113 17.91 -1.65 -6.99
CA MET A 113 18.39 -1.56 -8.37
C MET A 113 19.81 -1.01 -8.48
N THR A 114 20.24 -0.20 -7.52
CA THR A 114 21.55 0.47 -7.56
C THR A 114 22.59 -0.21 -6.65
N VAL A 115 22.22 -0.51 -5.42
CA VAL A 115 23.19 -1.00 -4.40
C VAL A 115 23.49 -2.49 -4.58
N LEU A 116 22.49 -3.32 -4.85
CA LEU A 116 22.71 -4.76 -4.99
C LEU A 116 23.61 -5.15 -6.17
N PRO A 117 23.45 -4.58 -7.39
CA PRO A 117 24.37 -4.88 -8.50
C PRO A 117 25.81 -4.45 -8.23
N LEU A 118 26.00 -3.37 -7.43
CA LEU A 118 27.33 -2.89 -7.05
C LEU A 118 27.98 -3.75 -5.95
N ALA A 119 27.15 -4.35 -5.09
CA ALA A 119 27.61 -5.17 -3.97
C ALA A 119 27.89 -6.63 -4.35
N ILE A 120 27.18 -7.15 -5.37
CA ILE A 120 27.24 -8.56 -5.79
C ILE A 120 27.59 -8.61 -7.28
N ALA A 121 28.83 -9.00 -7.60
CA ALA A 121 29.41 -8.95 -8.95
C ALA A 121 28.67 -9.76 -10.03
N ASN A 122 27.73 -10.65 -9.67
CA ASN A 122 26.95 -11.48 -10.57
C ASN A 122 25.43 -11.17 -10.55
N PHE A 123 25.04 -10.02 -9.99
CA PHE A 123 23.63 -9.64 -9.91
C PHE A 123 23.22 -8.89 -11.18
N HIS A 124 22.26 -9.45 -11.92
CA HIS A 124 21.68 -8.76 -13.09
C HIS A 124 20.69 -7.69 -12.63
N ALA A 125 20.88 -6.46 -13.09
CA ALA A 125 19.93 -5.38 -12.85
C ALA A 125 18.58 -5.71 -13.52
N THR A 126 17.59 -6.12 -12.73
CA THR A 126 16.23 -6.40 -13.20
C THR A 126 15.38 -5.15 -13.04
N ILE A 127 14.82 -4.65 -14.15
CA ILE A 127 13.82 -3.57 -14.10
C ILE A 127 12.60 -4.12 -13.38
N ARG A 128 12.23 -3.48 -12.26
CA ARG A 128 11.09 -3.91 -11.45
C ARG A 128 9.81 -3.27 -11.96
N LEU A 129 8.87 -4.08 -12.39
CA LEU A 129 7.54 -3.64 -12.81
C LEU A 129 6.79 -2.89 -11.69
N GLU A 130 7.14 -3.16 -10.44
CA GLU A 130 6.59 -2.47 -9.27
C GLU A 130 6.81 -0.96 -9.33
N LEU A 131 7.98 -0.50 -9.78
CA LEU A 131 8.29 0.93 -9.91
C LEU A 131 7.37 1.63 -10.91
N ILE A 132 7.05 0.95 -12.03
CA ILE A 132 6.15 1.46 -13.07
C ILE A 132 4.73 1.65 -12.53
N LEU A 133 4.30 0.81 -11.59
CA LEU A 133 2.99 0.92 -10.96
C LEU A 133 2.95 1.93 -9.81
N LEU A 134 4.06 2.10 -9.06
CA LEU A 134 4.13 3.02 -7.93
C LEU A 134 4.07 4.49 -8.36
N ILE A 135 4.64 4.85 -9.51
CA ILE A 135 4.62 6.23 -10.02
C ILE A 135 3.19 6.71 -10.30
N PRO A 136 2.38 6.04 -11.16
CA PRO A 136 0.99 6.46 -11.38
C PRO A 136 0.13 6.35 -10.12
N TYR A 137 0.46 5.45 -9.21
CA TYR A 137 -0.22 5.31 -7.92
C TYR A 137 -0.05 6.58 -7.07
N ILE A 138 1.17 7.07 -6.88
CA ILE A 138 1.43 8.27 -6.07
C ILE A 138 0.83 9.53 -6.73
N ILE A 139 0.94 9.69 -8.05
CA ILE A 139 0.35 10.80 -8.79
C ILE A 139 -1.17 10.82 -8.59
N LYS A 140 -1.81 9.65 -8.66
CA LYS A 140 -3.25 9.55 -8.48
C LYS A 140 -3.67 9.86 -7.04
N LEU A 141 -2.94 9.37 -6.04
CA LEU A 141 -3.18 9.70 -4.64
C LEU A 141 -3.12 11.21 -4.37
N GLN A 142 -2.10 11.88 -4.88
CA GLN A 142 -1.95 13.33 -4.75
C GLN A 142 -3.09 14.08 -5.43
N LYS A 143 -3.56 13.61 -6.58
CA LYS A 143 -4.66 14.23 -7.31
C LYS A 143 -5.99 14.13 -6.57
N ILE A 144 -6.27 13.02 -5.90
CA ILE A 144 -7.54 12.82 -5.17
C ILE A 144 -7.48 13.35 -3.72
N GLN A 145 -6.31 13.71 -3.22
CA GLN A 145 -6.11 14.19 -1.85
C GLN A 145 -7.03 15.36 -1.47
N PRO A 146 -7.17 16.45 -2.27
CA PRO A 146 -8.04 17.56 -1.91
C PRO A 146 -9.52 17.15 -1.81
N GLU A 147 -9.99 16.31 -2.75
CA GLU A 147 -11.37 15.82 -2.75
C GLU A 147 -11.63 14.85 -1.58
N TRP A 148 -10.61 14.05 -1.20
CA TRP A 148 -10.70 13.13 -0.07
C TRP A 148 -10.90 13.85 1.26
N HIS A 149 -10.22 14.97 1.48
CA HIS A 149 -10.32 15.75 2.72
C HIS A 149 -11.57 16.63 2.77
N GLN A 150 -12.11 17.08 1.63
CA GLN A 150 -13.35 17.86 1.59
C GLN A 150 -14.59 17.08 2.03
N GLN A 151 -14.49 15.74 2.02
CA GLN A 151 -15.58 14.83 2.39
C GLN A 151 -15.42 14.27 3.82
N SER A 152 -14.55 14.88 4.62
CA SER A 152 -14.31 14.52 6.01
C SER A 152 -15.36 15.10 6.96
#